data_a0192f9d68681b32852fda8b433ef54f
#
_entry.id   a0192f9d68681b32852fda8b433ef54f
#
_cell.length_a   1.000
_cell.length_b   1.000
_cell.length_c   1.000
_cell.angle_alpha   90.00
_cell.angle_beta   90.00
_cell.angle_gamma   90.00
#
_symmetry.space_group_name_H-M   'P 1'
#
loop_
_entity.id
_entity.type
_entity.pdbx_description
1 polymer ?
#
loop_
_entity_poly.entity_id
_entity_poly.type
_entity_poly.pdbx_seq_one_letter_code
_entity_poly.pdbx_strand_id
1 'polypeptide(L)'
;MIWFTVAKKDFRDAVQSRALWALVAVFVVFSLASTYAYVQVPEMFGSPAGATFGGLLFFTLGITGLFVPLAAIVVCYKSLAGERELGSIKLLLSLPTTRGQAFAGKVVGRAAVLVFGLGVGLVVGLGFGSALLGELEVVALVLFVLATLFFAAVYASIVVGISATTGSTSRATTLALGFFLVFELLWDVVPMGILYVVEGFSFPSTIPDWVFLVSQFSPSSAYLSTIVALLPDLAASVGADPAQTGAGVEVAAADAEPFYASPEVGIVVLFLWFVVPFAVGYYRFKGADL
;
A
#
# COMPACT_ATOMS: atom_id res chain seq x y z
N MET A 1 19.21 -4.49 -21.38
CA MET A 1 18.73 -3.33 -20.61
C MET A 1 19.39 -3.37 -19.22
N ILE A 2 20.25 -2.42 -18.91
CA ILE A 2 21.11 -2.46 -17.70
C ILE A 2 20.32 -2.33 -16.40
N TRP A 3 19.22 -1.55 -16.38
CA TRP A 3 18.35 -1.44 -15.18
C TRP A 3 17.79 -2.81 -14.71
N PHE A 4 17.48 -3.70 -15.67
CA PHE A 4 17.02 -5.06 -15.37
C PHE A 4 18.10 -5.90 -14.70
N THR A 5 19.36 -5.72 -15.10
CA THR A 5 20.50 -6.40 -14.45
C THR A 5 20.66 -5.94 -13.00
N VAL A 6 20.46 -4.64 -12.73
CA VAL A 6 20.47 -4.09 -11.35
C VAL A 6 19.31 -4.67 -10.53
N ALA A 7 18.10 -4.65 -11.07
CA ALA A 7 16.92 -5.21 -10.40
C ALA A 7 17.07 -6.71 -10.12
N LYS A 8 17.54 -7.47 -11.13
CA LYS A 8 17.78 -8.92 -10.99
C LYS A 8 18.84 -9.22 -9.93
N LYS A 9 19.91 -8.42 -9.87
CA LYS A 9 20.93 -8.56 -8.85
C LYS A 9 20.35 -8.28 -7.46
N ASP A 10 19.63 -7.15 -7.28
CA ASP A 10 19.06 -6.76 -6.00
C ASP A 10 18.04 -7.80 -5.49
N PHE A 11 17.21 -8.34 -6.39
CA PHE A 11 16.29 -9.43 -6.07
C PHE A 11 17.03 -10.73 -5.72
N ARG A 12 18.05 -11.11 -6.52
CA ARG A 12 18.82 -12.33 -6.25
C ARG A 12 19.58 -12.26 -4.93
N ASP A 13 20.17 -11.12 -4.62
CA ASP A 13 20.84 -10.89 -3.33
C ASP A 13 19.84 -11.00 -2.17
N ALA A 14 18.60 -10.50 -2.37
CA ALA A 14 17.52 -10.64 -1.40
C ALA A 14 17.09 -12.10 -1.23
N VAL A 15 16.93 -12.88 -2.31
CA VAL A 15 16.55 -14.31 -2.25
C VAL A 15 17.58 -15.15 -1.51
N GLN A 16 18.84 -14.78 -1.59
CA GLN A 16 19.92 -15.43 -0.85
C GLN A 16 20.03 -14.97 0.61
N SER A 17 19.31 -13.91 1.00
CA SER A 17 19.34 -13.37 2.34
C SER A 17 18.35 -14.09 3.27
N ARG A 18 18.77 -14.31 4.52
CA ARG A 18 17.87 -14.81 5.56
C ARG A 18 16.72 -13.85 5.85
N ALA A 19 16.93 -12.56 5.59
CA ALA A 19 15.93 -11.53 5.85
C ALA A 19 14.69 -11.68 4.95
N LEU A 20 14.85 -12.04 3.66
CA LEU A 20 13.70 -12.29 2.79
C LEU A 20 12.87 -13.48 3.30
N TRP A 21 13.52 -14.58 3.63
CA TRP A 21 12.80 -15.78 4.10
C TRP A 21 12.13 -15.56 5.47
N ALA A 22 12.73 -14.76 6.34
CA ALA A 22 12.07 -14.31 7.56
C ALA A 22 10.84 -13.45 7.26
N LEU A 23 10.92 -12.53 6.29
CA LEU A 23 9.80 -11.72 5.84
C LEU A 23 8.67 -12.58 5.25
N VAL A 24 9.01 -13.53 4.38
CA VAL A 24 8.04 -14.50 3.82
C VAL A 24 7.37 -15.29 4.93
N ALA A 25 8.15 -15.82 5.88
CA ALA A 25 7.61 -16.57 7.01
C ALA A 25 6.66 -15.70 7.87
N VAL A 26 7.01 -14.45 8.14
CA VAL A 26 6.14 -13.51 8.86
C VAL A 26 4.84 -13.28 8.09
N PHE A 27 4.89 -13.03 6.77
CA PHE A 27 3.69 -12.85 5.97
C PHE A 27 2.82 -14.10 5.95
N VAL A 28 3.40 -15.29 5.80
CA VAL A 28 2.66 -16.56 5.79
C VAL A 28 2.00 -16.82 7.15
N VAL A 29 2.78 -16.73 8.23
CA VAL A 29 2.25 -16.98 9.60
C VAL A 29 1.16 -15.97 9.95
N PHE A 30 1.40 -14.70 9.64
CA PHE A 30 0.43 -13.64 9.91
C PHE A 30 -0.85 -13.81 9.07
N SER A 31 -0.72 -14.14 7.78
CA SER A 31 -1.86 -14.38 6.91
C SER A 31 -2.68 -15.60 7.34
N LEU A 32 -2.01 -16.70 7.71
CA LEU A 32 -2.70 -17.88 8.24
C LEU A 32 -3.40 -17.59 9.57
N ALA A 33 -2.72 -16.90 10.48
CA ALA A 33 -3.27 -16.56 11.80
C ALA A 33 -4.48 -15.63 11.69
N SER A 34 -4.39 -14.59 10.85
CA SER A 34 -5.49 -13.64 10.65
C SER A 34 -6.69 -14.30 9.95
N THR A 35 -6.44 -15.11 8.93
CA THR A 35 -7.49 -15.89 8.25
C THR A 35 -8.18 -16.86 9.20
N TYR A 36 -7.40 -17.61 10.01
CA TYR A 36 -7.95 -18.51 11.01
C TYR A 36 -8.80 -17.76 12.04
N ALA A 37 -8.30 -16.63 12.54
CA ALA A 37 -9.03 -15.79 13.49
C ALA A 37 -10.37 -15.29 12.89
N TYR A 38 -10.37 -14.80 11.65
CA TYR A 38 -11.58 -14.33 10.97
C TYR A 38 -12.62 -15.45 10.81
N VAL A 39 -12.21 -16.65 10.42
CA VAL A 39 -13.12 -17.78 10.18
C VAL A 39 -13.69 -18.36 11.49
N GLN A 40 -12.87 -18.43 12.55
CA GLN A 40 -13.29 -19.05 13.81
C GLN A 40 -14.04 -18.12 14.76
N VAL A 41 -13.85 -16.81 14.61
CA VAL A 41 -14.46 -15.80 15.49
C VAL A 41 -15.14 -14.69 14.65
N PRO A 42 -16.06 -15.05 13.74
CA PRO A 42 -16.65 -14.09 12.81
C PRO A 42 -17.43 -12.97 13.52
N GLU A 43 -18.06 -13.26 14.67
CA GLU A 43 -18.76 -12.27 15.49
C GLU A 43 -17.85 -11.14 15.97
N MET A 44 -16.57 -11.45 16.26
CA MET A 44 -15.57 -10.46 16.71
C MET A 44 -15.21 -9.46 15.59
N PHE A 45 -15.39 -9.86 14.33
CA PHE A 45 -15.06 -9.05 13.16
C PHE A 45 -16.28 -8.51 12.42
N GLY A 46 -17.43 -8.45 13.10
CA GLY A 46 -18.64 -7.84 12.56
C GLY A 46 -19.41 -8.71 11.55
N SER A 47 -19.21 -10.01 11.57
CA SER A 47 -19.90 -10.98 10.69
C SER A 47 -20.80 -11.93 11.49
N PRO A 48 -21.89 -11.44 12.12
CA PRO A 48 -22.78 -12.28 12.94
C PRO A 48 -23.51 -13.36 12.14
N ALA A 49 -23.65 -13.18 10.82
CA ALA A 49 -24.23 -14.17 9.92
C ALA A 49 -23.25 -15.32 9.55
N GLY A 50 -22.02 -15.26 10.03
CA GLY A 50 -20.94 -16.19 9.70
C GLY A 50 -19.87 -15.62 8.78
N ALA A 51 -18.74 -16.31 8.71
CA ALA A 51 -17.63 -15.90 7.86
C ALA A 51 -17.95 -16.27 6.39
N THR A 52 -17.71 -15.32 5.47
CA THR A 52 -17.82 -15.48 4.02
C THR A 52 -16.48 -15.21 3.34
N PHE A 53 -16.31 -15.71 2.10
CA PHE A 53 -15.08 -15.44 1.35
C PHE A 53 -14.92 -13.94 1.03
N GLY A 54 -16.01 -13.26 0.66
CA GLY A 54 -15.99 -11.81 0.45
C GLY A 54 -15.59 -11.03 1.70
N GLY A 55 -16.18 -11.37 2.84
CA GLY A 55 -15.79 -10.77 4.12
C GLY A 55 -14.33 -11.04 4.51
N LEU A 56 -13.78 -12.22 4.17
CA LEU A 56 -12.37 -12.53 4.35
C LEU A 56 -11.46 -11.62 3.51
N LEU A 57 -11.84 -11.36 2.26
CA LEU A 57 -11.09 -10.42 1.40
C LEU A 57 -11.12 -9.01 1.99
N PHE A 58 -12.29 -8.54 2.45
CA PHE A 58 -12.44 -7.22 3.06
C PHE A 58 -11.66 -7.10 4.38
N PHE A 59 -11.68 -8.14 5.20
CA PHE A 59 -10.87 -8.20 6.42
C PHE A 59 -9.37 -8.14 6.10
N THR A 60 -8.94 -8.91 5.10
CA THR A 60 -7.55 -8.91 4.62
C THR A 60 -7.15 -7.54 4.06
N LEU A 61 -8.07 -6.81 3.41
CA LEU A 61 -7.87 -5.45 2.92
C LEU A 61 -7.47 -4.49 4.04
N GLY A 62 -8.22 -4.48 5.16
CA GLY A 62 -7.89 -3.64 6.31
C GLY A 62 -6.52 -3.93 6.90
N ILE A 63 -6.19 -5.21 7.01
CA ILE A 63 -4.88 -5.65 7.51
C ILE A 63 -3.75 -5.25 6.54
N THR A 64 -3.90 -5.49 5.25
CA THR A 64 -2.88 -5.18 4.25
C THR A 64 -2.67 -3.68 4.10
N GLY A 65 -3.71 -2.87 4.26
CA GLY A 65 -3.62 -1.41 4.28
C GLY A 65 -2.60 -0.88 5.29
N LEU A 66 -2.51 -1.49 6.47
CA LEU A 66 -1.55 -1.11 7.50
C LEU A 66 -0.21 -1.85 7.39
N PHE A 67 -0.24 -3.14 7.04
CA PHE A 67 0.94 -4.02 7.11
C PHE A 67 1.89 -3.82 5.93
N VAL A 68 1.36 -3.58 4.73
CA VAL A 68 2.17 -3.36 3.51
C VAL A 68 3.05 -2.12 3.61
N PRO A 69 2.57 -0.95 4.07
CA PRO A 69 3.40 0.23 4.31
C PRO A 69 4.57 -0.05 5.26
N LEU A 70 4.31 -0.70 6.39
CA LEU A 70 5.34 -1.04 7.37
C LEU A 70 6.39 -1.99 6.79
N ALA A 71 5.95 -3.03 6.07
CA ALA A 71 6.85 -3.96 5.41
C ALA A 71 7.71 -3.27 4.34
N ALA A 72 7.12 -2.34 3.57
CA ALA A 72 7.83 -1.56 2.58
C ALA A 72 8.93 -0.68 3.22
N ILE A 73 8.64 -0.06 4.37
CA ILE A 73 9.65 0.70 5.12
C ILE A 73 10.81 -0.21 5.50
N VAL A 74 10.54 -1.36 6.13
CA VAL A 74 11.58 -2.31 6.58
C VAL A 74 12.45 -2.80 5.42
N VAL A 75 11.86 -3.07 4.26
CA VAL A 75 12.57 -3.61 3.09
C VAL A 75 13.32 -2.54 2.30
N CYS A 76 12.77 -1.32 2.23
CA CYS A 76 13.21 -0.33 1.24
C CYS A 76 14.00 0.86 1.79
N TYR A 77 13.95 1.16 3.10
CA TYR A 77 14.55 2.38 3.66
C TYR A 77 16.07 2.54 3.40
N LYS A 78 16.80 1.42 3.38
CA LYS A 78 18.26 1.40 3.14
C LYS A 78 18.64 1.34 1.65
N SER A 79 17.70 1.27 0.72
CA SER A 79 17.97 0.90 -0.67
C SER A 79 18.98 1.81 -1.36
N LEU A 80 18.90 3.12 -1.17
CA LEU A 80 19.84 4.12 -1.73
C LEU A 80 20.58 4.89 -0.64
N ALA A 81 19.88 5.27 0.45
CA ALA A 81 20.51 5.95 1.56
C ALA A 81 21.65 5.12 2.17
N GLY A 82 21.45 3.80 2.32
CA GLY A 82 22.48 2.91 2.84
C GLY A 82 23.69 2.77 1.93
N GLU A 83 23.47 2.69 0.60
CA GLU A 83 24.59 2.63 -0.35
C GLU A 83 25.37 3.94 -0.42
N ARG A 84 24.69 5.08 -0.23
CA ARG A 84 25.35 6.39 -0.15
C ARG A 84 26.16 6.52 1.14
N GLU A 85 25.57 6.12 2.28
CA GLU A 85 26.22 6.18 3.59
C GLU A 85 27.48 5.30 3.64
N LEU A 86 27.45 4.13 3.00
CA LEU A 86 28.58 3.20 2.90
C LEU A 86 29.55 3.53 1.75
N GLY A 87 29.23 4.51 0.89
CA GLY A 87 30.01 4.84 -0.30
C GLY A 87 29.96 3.80 -1.43
N SER A 88 29.22 2.69 -1.26
CA SER A 88 29.12 1.62 -2.27
C SER A 88 28.38 2.06 -3.54
N ILE A 89 27.63 3.14 -3.48
CA ILE A 89 26.98 3.76 -4.65
C ILE A 89 28.02 4.16 -5.72
N LYS A 90 29.24 4.55 -5.32
CA LYS A 90 30.33 4.90 -6.26
C LYS A 90 30.79 3.70 -7.07
N LEU A 91 30.82 2.51 -6.45
CA LEU A 91 31.12 1.25 -7.14
C LEU A 91 30.03 0.89 -8.15
N LEU A 92 28.75 1.10 -7.79
CA LEU A 92 27.63 0.86 -8.70
C LEU A 92 27.71 1.79 -9.92
N LEU A 93 28.06 3.05 -9.73
CA LEU A 93 28.15 4.06 -10.78
C LEU A 93 29.47 4.02 -11.57
N SER A 94 30.48 3.26 -11.14
CA SER A 94 31.68 2.98 -11.95
C SER A 94 31.41 1.96 -13.08
N LEU A 95 30.30 1.22 -12.98
CA LEU A 95 29.80 0.38 -14.06
C LEU A 95 29.16 1.26 -15.16
N PRO A 96 29.01 0.78 -16.39
CA PRO A 96 28.40 1.55 -17.49
C PRO A 96 26.87 1.70 -17.27
N THR A 97 26.47 2.19 -16.10
CA THR A 97 25.07 2.40 -15.69
C THR A 97 24.80 3.88 -15.51
N THR A 98 23.65 4.35 -16.00
CA THR A 98 23.18 5.70 -15.68
C THR A 98 22.55 5.74 -14.31
N ARG A 99 22.54 6.93 -13.66
CA ARG A 99 21.86 7.12 -12.36
C ARG A 99 20.39 6.73 -12.42
N GLY A 100 19.71 6.99 -13.54
CA GLY A 100 18.32 6.60 -13.74
C GLY A 100 18.12 5.08 -13.81
N GLN A 101 19.02 4.38 -14.47
CA GLN A 101 18.99 2.92 -14.54
C GLN A 101 19.25 2.28 -13.17
N ALA A 102 20.19 2.84 -12.40
CA ALA A 102 20.45 2.40 -11.02
C ALA A 102 19.22 2.63 -10.14
N PHE A 103 18.59 3.81 -10.18
CA PHE A 103 17.39 4.14 -9.42
C PHE A 103 16.22 3.21 -9.79
N ALA A 104 15.86 3.13 -11.07
CA ALA A 104 14.76 2.28 -11.54
C ALA A 104 15.01 0.80 -11.19
N GLY A 105 16.24 0.31 -11.34
CA GLY A 105 16.61 -1.04 -10.94
C GLY A 105 16.39 -1.31 -9.45
N LYS A 106 16.69 -0.33 -8.58
CA LYS A 106 16.45 -0.44 -7.15
C LYS A 106 14.96 -0.44 -6.80
N VAL A 107 14.16 0.44 -7.41
CA VAL A 107 12.71 0.45 -7.20
C VAL A 107 12.11 -0.90 -7.59
N VAL A 108 12.42 -1.39 -8.80
CA VAL A 108 11.88 -2.67 -9.29
C VAL A 108 12.41 -3.85 -8.47
N GLY A 109 13.68 -3.87 -8.09
CA GLY A 109 14.25 -4.94 -7.26
C GLY A 109 13.59 -5.02 -5.89
N ARG A 110 13.40 -3.89 -5.20
CA ARG A 110 12.74 -3.83 -3.89
C ARG A 110 11.25 -4.12 -3.97
N ALA A 111 10.56 -3.60 -4.99
CA ALA A 111 9.16 -3.96 -5.25
C ALA A 111 9.02 -5.47 -5.46
N ALA A 112 9.88 -6.09 -6.26
CA ALA A 112 9.84 -7.54 -6.51
C ALA A 112 10.04 -8.37 -5.23
N VAL A 113 10.90 -7.91 -4.29
CA VAL A 113 11.09 -8.56 -2.98
C VAL A 113 9.81 -8.53 -2.16
N LEU A 114 9.15 -7.36 -2.07
CA LEU A 114 7.89 -7.20 -1.34
C LEU A 114 6.75 -8.00 -1.98
N VAL A 115 6.60 -7.87 -3.30
CA VAL A 115 5.58 -8.57 -4.10
C VAL A 115 5.72 -10.08 -3.95
N PHE A 116 6.94 -10.60 -3.97
CA PHE A 116 7.18 -12.03 -3.78
C PHE A 116 6.78 -12.47 -2.36
N GLY A 117 7.28 -11.79 -1.32
CA GLY A 117 7.00 -12.17 0.06
C GLY A 117 5.52 -12.05 0.42
N LEU A 118 4.90 -10.92 0.07
CA LEU A 118 3.49 -10.67 0.29
C LEU A 118 2.61 -11.61 -0.54
N GLY A 119 2.95 -11.82 -1.81
CA GLY A 119 2.20 -12.69 -2.71
C GLY A 119 2.13 -14.13 -2.21
N VAL A 120 3.25 -14.69 -1.72
CA VAL A 120 3.26 -16.02 -1.08
C VAL A 120 2.34 -16.02 0.15
N GLY A 121 2.44 -15.01 1.03
CA GLY A 121 1.59 -14.91 2.22
C GLY A 121 0.10 -14.83 1.88
N LEU A 122 -0.28 -13.97 0.92
CA LEU A 122 -1.67 -13.83 0.49
C LEU A 122 -2.24 -15.10 -0.14
N VAL A 123 -1.51 -15.73 -1.06
CA VAL A 123 -1.97 -16.95 -1.73
C VAL A 123 -2.14 -18.10 -0.73
N VAL A 124 -1.20 -18.24 0.20
CA VAL A 124 -1.29 -19.27 1.25
C VAL A 124 -2.44 -18.96 2.22
N GLY A 125 -2.56 -17.72 2.71
CA GLY A 125 -3.61 -17.36 3.68
C GLY A 125 -5.01 -17.39 3.09
N LEU A 126 -5.22 -16.76 1.93
CA LEU A 126 -6.54 -16.77 1.27
C LEU A 126 -6.92 -18.14 0.73
N GLY A 127 -5.93 -18.93 0.24
CA GLY A 127 -6.14 -20.32 -0.14
C GLY A 127 -6.53 -21.20 1.06
N PHE A 128 -5.91 -20.99 2.22
CA PHE A 128 -6.32 -21.64 3.46
C PHE A 128 -7.73 -21.23 3.89
N GLY A 129 -8.05 -19.93 3.80
CA GLY A 129 -9.38 -19.42 4.12
C GLY A 129 -10.46 -19.98 3.20
N SER A 130 -10.22 -20.06 1.90
CA SER A 130 -11.15 -20.68 0.95
C SER A 130 -11.40 -22.16 1.26
N ALA A 131 -10.36 -22.87 1.69
CA ALA A 131 -10.48 -24.28 2.08
C ALA A 131 -11.31 -24.46 3.37
N LEU A 132 -11.18 -23.54 4.34
CA LEU A 132 -11.97 -23.56 5.58
C LEU A 132 -13.45 -23.19 5.36
N LEU A 133 -13.70 -22.20 4.46
CA LEU A 133 -15.06 -21.72 4.16
C LEU A 133 -15.79 -22.63 3.17
N GLY A 134 -15.08 -23.43 2.39
CA GLY A 134 -15.64 -24.22 1.29
C GLY A 134 -16.06 -23.37 0.08
N GLU A 135 -15.64 -22.11 0.03
CA GLU A 135 -15.96 -21.11 -1.00
C GLU A 135 -14.69 -20.60 -1.65
N LEU A 136 -14.70 -20.44 -2.97
CA LEU A 136 -13.59 -19.85 -3.72
C LEU A 136 -14.11 -19.06 -4.92
N GLU A 137 -13.95 -17.75 -4.86
CA GLU A 137 -14.20 -16.86 -5.99
C GLU A 137 -12.87 -16.51 -6.67
N VAL A 138 -12.48 -17.31 -7.69
CA VAL A 138 -11.16 -17.19 -8.32
C VAL A 138 -10.91 -15.81 -8.90
N VAL A 139 -11.92 -15.19 -9.53
CA VAL A 139 -11.78 -13.86 -10.14
C VAL A 139 -11.54 -12.80 -9.07
N ALA A 140 -12.34 -12.83 -7.99
CA ALA A 140 -12.18 -11.91 -6.87
C ALA A 140 -10.82 -12.07 -6.19
N LEU A 141 -10.38 -13.32 -5.96
CA LEU A 141 -9.07 -13.64 -5.41
C LEU A 141 -7.94 -13.04 -6.26
N VAL A 142 -7.97 -13.28 -7.58
CA VAL A 142 -6.90 -12.82 -8.50
C VAL A 142 -6.87 -11.29 -8.56
N LEU A 143 -8.00 -10.62 -8.71
CA LEU A 143 -8.07 -9.16 -8.75
C LEU A 143 -7.61 -8.54 -7.42
N PHE A 144 -8.04 -9.10 -6.30
CA PHE A 144 -7.61 -8.66 -4.97
C PHE A 144 -6.09 -8.80 -4.79
N VAL A 145 -5.53 -9.97 -5.13
CA VAL A 145 -4.08 -10.20 -5.02
C VAL A 145 -3.32 -9.25 -5.93
N LEU A 146 -3.73 -9.07 -7.18
CA LEU A 146 -3.04 -8.17 -8.11
C LEU A 146 -3.08 -6.70 -7.62
N ALA A 147 -4.22 -6.22 -7.15
CA ALA A 147 -4.34 -4.88 -6.60
C ALA A 147 -3.47 -4.69 -5.35
N THR A 148 -3.44 -5.68 -4.45
CA THR A 148 -2.60 -5.64 -3.24
C THR A 148 -1.10 -5.69 -3.58
N LEU A 149 -0.70 -6.47 -4.58
CA LEU A 149 0.69 -6.49 -5.04
C LEU A 149 1.09 -5.18 -5.73
N PHE A 150 0.17 -4.54 -6.45
CA PHE A 150 0.40 -3.20 -6.99
C PHE A 150 0.53 -2.16 -5.87
N PHE A 151 -0.30 -2.21 -4.84
CA PHE A 151 -0.18 -1.37 -3.65
C PHE A 151 1.18 -1.54 -2.95
N ALA A 152 1.71 -2.76 -2.85
CA ALA A 152 3.06 -3.01 -2.35
C ALA A 152 4.14 -2.37 -3.24
N ALA A 153 3.97 -2.39 -4.57
CA ALA A 153 4.87 -1.71 -5.49
C ALA A 153 4.81 -0.19 -5.36
N VAL A 154 3.63 0.38 -5.10
CA VAL A 154 3.43 1.81 -4.79
C VAL A 154 4.25 2.19 -3.55
N TYR A 155 4.12 1.45 -2.46
CA TYR A 155 4.89 1.72 -1.24
C TYR A 155 6.39 1.51 -1.42
N ALA A 156 6.81 0.53 -2.22
CA ALA A 156 8.22 0.40 -2.59
C ALA A 156 8.73 1.63 -3.33
N SER A 157 7.93 2.18 -4.26
CA SER A 157 8.27 3.42 -4.98
C SER A 157 8.38 4.62 -4.04
N ILE A 158 7.44 4.78 -3.12
CA ILE A 158 7.43 5.86 -2.11
C ILE A 158 8.69 5.77 -1.23
N VAL A 159 8.94 4.61 -0.63
CA VAL A 159 10.04 4.47 0.36
C VAL A 159 11.41 4.52 -0.32
N VAL A 160 11.57 3.93 -1.51
CA VAL A 160 12.82 4.07 -2.30
C VAL A 160 13.01 5.52 -2.75
N GLY A 161 11.92 6.19 -3.17
CA GLY A 161 11.93 7.62 -3.49
C GLY A 161 12.42 8.46 -2.31
N ILE A 162 11.88 8.24 -1.11
CA ILE A 162 12.34 8.89 0.14
C ILE A 162 13.80 8.57 0.41
N SER A 163 14.21 7.30 0.30
CA SER A 163 15.61 6.86 0.48
C SER A 163 16.57 7.56 -0.46
N ALA A 164 16.12 7.90 -1.67
CA ALA A 164 16.91 8.61 -2.67
C ALA A 164 17.19 10.08 -2.31
N THR A 165 16.36 10.70 -1.47
CA THR A 165 16.49 12.12 -1.11
C THR A 165 17.60 12.39 -0.11
N THR A 166 18.08 11.36 0.59
CA THR A 166 19.07 11.51 1.68
C THR A 166 20.27 10.56 1.52
N GLY A 167 21.40 10.91 2.11
CA GLY A 167 22.59 10.04 2.22
C GLY A 167 22.73 9.38 3.59
N SER A 168 21.71 9.42 4.44
CA SER A 168 21.72 8.84 5.79
C SER A 168 20.54 7.89 5.98
N THR A 169 20.84 6.68 6.43
CA THR A 169 19.81 5.65 6.71
C THR A 169 18.87 6.08 7.83
N SER A 170 19.37 6.76 8.85
CA SER A 170 18.56 7.30 9.94
C SER A 170 17.53 8.31 9.44
N ARG A 171 17.96 9.27 8.60
CA ARG A 171 17.05 10.25 8.01
C ARG A 171 16.03 9.60 7.09
N ALA A 172 16.44 8.62 6.27
CA ALA A 172 15.54 7.88 5.41
C ALA A 172 14.44 7.17 6.22
N THR A 173 14.81 6.53 7.34
CA THR A 173 13.87 5.87 8.25
C THR A 173 12.89 6.86 8.87
N THR A 174 13.40 7.98 9.40
CA THR A 174 12.55 9.01 10.03
C THR A 174 11.56 9.60 9.03
N LEU A 175 11.98 9.89 7.80
CA LEU A 175 11.10 10.42 6.76
C LEU A 175 10.06 9.39 6.32
N ALA A 176 10.44 8.11 6.17
CA ALA A 176 9.52 7.05 5.80
C ALA A 176 8.49 6.76 6.90
N LEU A 177 8.92 6.73 8.17
CA LEU A 177 8.01 6.62 9.31
C LEU A 177 7.11 7.85 9.46
N GLY A 178 7.65 9.07 9.23
CA GLY A 178 6.86 10.29 9.22
C GLY A 178 5.80 10.29 8.13
N PHE A 179 6.15 9.83 6.93
CA PHE A 179 5.19 9.63 5.83
C PHE A 179 4.08 8.65 6.24
N PHE A 180 4.46 7.47 6.77
CA PHE A 180 3.51 6.47 7.26
C PHE A 180 2.57 7.06 8.33
N LEU A 181 3.11 7.78 9.29
CA LEU A 181 2.34 8.36 10.39
C LEU A 181 1.31 9.38 9.85
N VAL A 182 1.71 10.23 8.93
CA VAL A 182 0.83 11.26 8.36
C VAL A 182 -0.23 10.63 7.44
N PHE A 183 0.17 9.78 6.51
CA PHE A 183 -0.73 9.28 5.46
C PHE A 183 -1.51 8.03 5.83
N GLU A 184 -1.06 7.23 6.82
CA GLU A 184 -1.76 6.01 7.22
C GLU A 184 -2.47 6.12 8.56
N LEU A 185 -1.96 6.94 9.49
CA LEU A 185 -2.56 7.01 10.83
C LEU A 185 -3.29 8.33 11.08
N LEU A 186 -2.83 9.43 10.52
CA LEU A 186 -3.41 10.76 10.78
C LEU A 186 -4.24 11.31 9.63
N TRP A 187 -4.17 10.70 8.43
CA TRP A 187 -4.81 11.28 7.24
C TRP A 187 -6.32 11.42 7.37
N ASP A 188 -6.98 10.47 7.99
CA ASP A 188 -8.44 10.52 8.20
C ASP A 188 -8.88 11.66 9.10
N VAL A 189 -7.99 12.11 10.00
CA VAL A 189 -8.24 13.24 10.90
C VAL A 189 -8.00 14.59 10.21
N VAL A 190 -7.14 14.63 9.19
CA VAL A 190 -6.75 15.89 8.52
C VAL A 190 -7.93 16.60 7.87
N PRO A 191 -8.75 16.00 7.00
CA PRO A 191 -9.88 16.68 6.40
C PRO A 191 -10.94 17.09 7.42
N MET A 192 -11.17 16.27 8.44
CA MET A 192 -12.09 16.62 9.55
C MET A 192 -11.57 17.77 10.39
N GLY A 193 -10.27 17.81 10.65
CA GLY A 193 -9.62 18.92 11.35
C GLY A 193 -9.71 20.24 10.56
N ILE A 194 -9.50 20.19 9.25
CA ILE A 194 -9.65 21.34 8.37
C ILE A 194 -11.11 21.82 8.37
N LEU A 195 -12.06 20.89 8.22
CA LEU A 195 -13.49 21.20 8.27
C LEU A 195 -13.88 21.90 9.57
N TYR A 196 -13.45 21.39 10.71
CA TYR A 196 -13.73 21.95 12.03
C TYR A 196 -13.23 23.41 12.17
N VAL A 197 -12.05 23.69 11.62
CA VAL A 197 -11.49 25.06 11.64
C VAL A 197 -12.22 26.00 10.68
N VAL A 198 -12.56 25.54 9.48
CA VAL A 198 -13.27 26.33 8.45
C VAL A 198 -14.69 26.69 8.90
N GLU A 199 -15.37 25.77 9.58
CA GLU A 199 -16.74 25.97 10.11
C GLU A 199 -16.77 26.68 11.48
N GLY A 200 -15.69 27.36 11.86
CA GLY A 200 -15.63 28.16 13.08
C GLY A 200 -15.69 27.34 14.37
N PHE A 201 -14.97 26.22 14.42
CA PHE A 201 -14.87 25.29 15.55
C PHE A 201 -16.20 24.56 15.87
N SER A 202 -17.00 24.30 14.86
CA SER A 202 -18.21 23.47 14.94
C SER A 202 -18.24 22.44 13.82
N PHE A 203 -18.92 21.31 14.03
CA PHE A 203 -19.15 20.36 12.94
C PHE A 203 -20.47 20.70 12.25
N PRO A 204 -20.48 20.85 10.93
CA PRO A 204 -21.72 21.07 10.18
C PRO A 204 -22.59 19.81 10.19
N SER A 205 -23.89 19.99 9.97
CA SER A 205 -24.84 18.86 9.84
C SER A 205 -24.64 18.05 8.56
N THR A 206 -24.00 18.64 7.55
CA THR A 206 -23.69 17.98 6.27
C THR A 206 -22.20 18.16 5.97
N ILE A 207 -21.54 17.08 5.57
CA ILE A 207 -20.11 17.13 5.23
C ILE A 207 -19.99 17.60 3.78
N PRO A 208 -19.19 18.65 3.52
CA PRO A 208 -18.91 19.12 2.16
C PRO A 208 -18.15 18.09 1.33
N ASP A 209 -18.43 18.04 0.02
CA ASP A 209 -17.86 17.07 -0.92
C ASP A 209 -16.33 17.08 -0.99
N TRP A 210 -15.70 18.24 -0.77
CA TRP A 210 -14.23 18.34 -0.78
C TRP A 210 -13.55 17.50 0.33
N VAL A 211 -14.26 17.24 1.43
CA VAL A 211 -13.75 16.39 2.52
C VAL A 211 -13.51 14.98 2.02
N PHE A 212 -14.44 14.43 1.22
CA PHE A 212 -14.29 13.11 0.61
C PHE A 212 -13.15 13.07 -0.39
N LEU A 213 -13.01 14.13 -1.22
CA LEU A 213 -11.90 14.24 -2.16
C LEU A 213 -10.54 14.19 -1.43
N VAL A 214 -10.39 14.95 -0.35
CA VAL A 214 -9.15 14.97 0.44
C VAL A 214 -8.92 13.64 1.15
N SER A 215 -9.98 13.01 1.69
CA SER A 215 -9.86 11.70 2.36
C SER A 215 -9.36 10.61 1.41
N GLN A 216 -9.79 10.60 0.15
CA GLN A 216 -9.34 9.63 -0.86
C GLN A 216 -7.88 9.80 -1.29
N PHE A 217 -7.22 10.88 -0.89
CA PHE A 217 -5.86 11.15 -1.36
C PHE A 217 -4.78 10.29 -0.67
N SER A 218 -5.05 9.63 0.45
CA SER A 218 -4.06 8.73 1.05
C SER A 218 -3.84 7.47 0.18
N PRO A 219 -2.64 6.87 0.19
CA PRO A 219 -2.40 5.65 -0.58
C PRO A 219 -3.31 4.49 -0.18
N SER A 220 -3.60 4.32 1.12
CA SER A 220 -4.49 3.25 1.60
C SER A 220 -5.95 3.49 1.26
N SER A 221 -6.43 4.74 1.33
CA SER A 221 -7.78 5.08 0.87
C SER A 221 -7.94 4.86 -0.64
N ALA A 222 -6.92 5.23 -1.43
CA ALA A 222 -6.88 4.95 -2.87
C ALA A 222 -6.85 3.44 -3.17
N TYR A 223 -6.16 2.66 -2.36
CA TYR A 223 -6.16 1.20 -2.47
C TYR A 223 -7.53 0.61 -2.13
N LEU A 224 -8.17 1.04 -1.05
CA LEU A 224 -9.54 0.66 -0.69
C LEU A 224 -10.51 0.95 -1.84
N SER A 225 -10.51 2.20 -2.35
CA SER A 225 -11.36 2.60 -3.48
C SER A 225 -11.07 1.77 -4.74
N THR A 226 -9.78 1.43 -4.99
CA THR A 226 -9.41 0.54 -6.10
C THR A 226 -10.02 -0.85 -5.95
N ILE A 227 -10.01 -1.43 -4.75
CA ILE A 227 -10.63 -2.74 -4.50
C ILE A 227 -12.14 -2.67 -4.69
N VAL A 228 -12.80 -1.62 -4.18
CA VAL A 228 -14.25 -1.41 -4.37
C VAL A 228 -14.60 -1.26 -5.85
N ALA A 229 -13.80 -0.54 -6.64
CA ALA A 229 -13.99 -0.41 -8.08
C ALA A 229 -13.83 -1.73 -8.84
N LEU A 230 -12.87 -2.56 -8.45
CA LEU A 230 -12.60 -3.85 -9.08
C LEU A 230 -13.55 -4.96 -8.65
N LEU A 231 -14.10 -4.87 -7.44
CA LEU A 231 -14.92 -5.88 -6.79
C LEU A 231 -16.19 -5.27 -6.17
N PRO A 232 -17.11 -4.73 -6.99
CA PRO A 232 -18.31 -4.05 -6.48
C PRO A 232 -19.24 -4.98 -5.69
N ASP A 233 -19.32 -6.27 -6.06
CA ASP A 233 -20.10 -7.26 -5.34
C ASP A 233 -19.55 -7.52 -3.93
N LEU A 234 -18.24 -7.42 -3.75
CA LEU A 234 -17.57 -7.53 -2.46
C LEU A 234 -18.00 -6.37 -1.54
N ALA A 235 -17.98 -5.13 -2.03
CA ALA A 235 -18.39 -3.96 -1.28
C ALA A 235 -19.85 -4.08 -0.82
N ALA A 236 -20.73 -4.50 -1.73
CA ALA A 236 -22.15 -4.73 -1.43
C ALA A 236 -22.36 -5.85 -0.39
N SER A 237 -21.57 -6.93 -0.46
CA SER A 237 -21.72 -8.08 0.45
C SER A 237 -21.36 -7.79 1.91
N VAL A 238 -20.48 -6.80 2.15
CA VAL A 238 -20.05 -6.38 3.50
C VAL A 238 -20.76 -5.12 3.98
N GLY A 239 -21.74 -4.62 3.23
CA GLY A 239 -22.46 -3.38 3.55
C GLY A 239 -21.55 -2.13 3.46
N ALA A 240 -20.43 -2.25 2.81
CA ALA A 240 -19.56 -1.12 2.51
C ALA A 240 -20.15 -0.36 1.32
N ASP A 241 -21.08 0.54 1.61
CA ASP A 241 -21.52 1.51 0.62
C ASP A 241 -20.31 2.39 0.26
N PRO A 242 -19.95 2.51 -1.02
CA PRO A 242 -18.85 3.39 -1.47
C PRO A 242 -18.98 4.81 -0.93
N ALA A 243 -20.21 5.28 -0.72
CA ALA A 243 -20.50 6.58 -0.12
C ALA A 243 -20.23 6.63 1.40
N GLN A 244 -20.10 5.48 2.09
CA GLN A 244 -19.92 5.40 3.55
C GLN A 244 -18.49 5.05 3.98
N THR A 245 -17.60 4.69 3.07
CA THR A 245 -16.20 4.36 3.40
C THR A 245 -15.37 5.54 3.91
N GLY A 246 -15.92 6.73 3.94
CA GLY A 246 -15.41 7.92 4.63
C GLY A 246 -16.23 8.24 5.90
N ALA A 247 -15.99 7.54 7.01
CA ALA A 247 -16.43 7.94 8.37
C ALA A 247 -17.92 7.93 8.71
N GLY A 248 -18.73 6.97 8.24
CA GLY A 248 -20.05 6.68 8.84
C GLY A 248 -21.07 7.83 8.88
N VAL A 249 -20.97 8.80 7.99
CA VAL A 249 -21.87 9.95 7.89
C VAL A 249 -22.74 9.77 6.65
N GLU A 250 -24.04 9.84 6.82
CA GLU A 250 -24.99 9.88 5.70
C GLU A 250 -24.62 11.02 4.76
N VAL A 251 -24.19 10.68 3.55
CA VAL A 251 -24.07 11.66 2.46
C VAL A 251 -25.50 12.06 2.09
N ALA A 252 -25.82 13.33 2.18
CA ALA A 252 -27.07 13.84 1.65
C ALA A 252 -27.15 13.41 0.19
N ALA A 253 -28.20 12.68 -0.18
CA ALA A 253 -28.46 12.22 -1.53
C ALA A 253 -28.51 13.43 -2.48
N ALA A 254 -27.35 13.78 -3.04
CA ALA A 254 -27.29 14.67 -4.17
C ALA A 254 -27.73 13.89 -5.43
N ASP A 255 -28.54 14.49 -6.28
CA ASP A 255 -29.15 13.85 -7.45
C ASP A 255 -28.16 13.31 -8.50
N ALA A 256 -26.82 13.47 -8.27
CA ALA A 256 -25.74 12.82 -9.00
C ALA A 256 -24.47 12.78 -8.13
N GLU A 257 -23.91 11.60 -7.89
CA GLU A 257 -22.60 11.49 -7.26
C GLU A 257 -21.55 12.19 -8.13
N PRO A 258 -20.74 13.12 -7.54
CA PRO A 258 -19.70 13.77 -8.30
C PRO A 258 -18.66 12.72 -8.74
N PHE A 259 -18.11 12.85 -9.94
CA PHE A 259 -17.16 11.90 -10.53
C PHE A 259 -15.94 11.57 -9.63
N TYR A 260 -15.54 12.52 -8.79
CA TYR A 260 -14.41 12.33 -7.85
C TYR A 260 -14.77 11.47 -6.62
N ALA A 261 -16.06 11.22 -6.39
CA ALA A 261 -16.50 10.27 -5.36
C ALA A 261 -16.56 8.84 -5.89
N SER A 262 -16.44 8.65 -7.22
CA SER A 262 -16.46 7.32 -7.81
C SER A 262 -15.23 6.49 -7.40
N PRO A 263 -15.39 5.18 -7.12
CA PRO A 263 -14.30 4.31 -6.70
C PRO A 263 -13.16 4.21 -7.73
N GLU A 264 -13.45 4.43 -9.01
CA GLU A 264 -12.46 4.38 -10.11
C GLU A 264 -11.37 5.46 -9.96
N VAL A 265 -11.68 6.57 -9.31
CA VAL A 265 -10.69 7.63 -9.01
C VAL A 265 -9.56 7.08 -8.14
N GLY A 266 -9.85 6.12 -7.26
CA GLY A 266 -8.83 5.42 -6.47
C GLY A 266 -7.72 4.79 -7.31
N ILE A 267 -8.07 4.19 -8.45
CA ILE A 267 -7.09 3.60 -9.39
C ILE A 267 -6.12 4.67 -9.89
N VAL A 268 -6.65 5.84 -10.28
CA VAL A 268 -5.84 6.95 -10.78
C VAL A 268 -4.94 7.51 -9.68
N VAL A 269 -5.49 7.73 -8.48
CA VAL A 269 -4.73 8.22 -7.32
C VAL A 269 -3.64 7.24 -6.92
N LEU A 270 -3.94 5.94 -6.90
CA LEU A 270 -2.96 4.91 -6.57
C LEU A 270 -1.83 4.86 -7.63
N PHE A 271 -2.15 5.04 -8.91
CA PHE A 271 -1.16 5.14 -9.97
C PHE A 271 -0.29 6.41 -9.84
N LEU A 272 -0.89 7.53 -9.47
CA LEU A 272 -0.14 8.77 -9.17
C LEU A 272 0.83 8.57 -8.00
N TRP A 273 0.42 7.84 -6.95
CA TRP A 273 1.29 7.48 -5.84
C TRP A 273 2.45 6.56 -6.24
N PHE A 274 2.32 5.81 -7.32
CA PHE A 274 3.45 5.08 -7.91
C PHE A 274 4.40 6.00 -8.67
N VAL A 275 3.86 6.85 -9.56
CA VAL A 275 4.62 7.65 -10.52
C VAL A 275 5.29 8.87 -9.88
N VAL A 276 4.57 9.61 -9.02
CA VAL A 276 5.07 10.87 -8.47
C VAL A 276 6.28 10.66 -7.55
N PRO A 277 6.25 9.75 -6.56
CA PRO A 277 7.42 9.48 -5.73
C PRO A 277 8.60 8.90 -6.53
N PHE A 278 8.31 8.07 -7.55
CA PHE A 278 9.34 7.59 -8.48
C PHE A 278 10.03 8.76 -9.20
N ALA A 279 9.26 9.67 -9.77
CA ALA A 279 9.79 10.83 -10.47
C ALA A 279 10.59 11.75 -9.54
N VAL A 280 10.02 12.10 -8.38
CA VAL A 280 10.69 12.95 -7.38
C VAL A 280 11.98 12.31 -6.90
N GLY A 281 11.95 11.02 -6.55
CA GLY A 281 13.14 10.25 -6.13
C GLY A 281 14.22 10.23 -7.21
N TYR A 282 13.82 9.99 -8.45
CA TYR A 282 14.74 10.03 -9.60
C TYR A 282 15.40 11.40 -9.77
N TYR A 283 14.63 12.49 -9.77
CA TYR A 283 15.19 13.85 -9.93
C TYR A 283 16.13 14.21 -8.80
N ARG A 284 15.78 13.89 -7.56
CA ARG A 284 16.63 14.11 -6.38
C ARG A 284 17.93 13.29 -6.45
N PHE A 285 17.82 12.03 -6.85
CA PHE A 285 19.00 11.17 -7.00
C PHE A 285 19.92 11.61 -8.14
N LYS A 286 19.34 12.10 -9.25
CA LYS A 286 20.11 12.60 -10.39
C LYS A 286 20.96 13.81 -10.03
N GLY A 287 20.43 14.73 -9.24
CA GLY A 287 21.12 15.95 -8.79
C GLY A 287 21.96 15.79 -7.51
N ALA A 288 22.05 14.58 -6.96
CA ALA A 288 22.78 14.38 -5.70
C ALA A 288 24.30 14.36 -5.91
N ASP A 289 25.05 14.98 -4.99
CA ASP A 289 26.51 14.82 -4.89
C ASP A 289 26.81 13.43 -4.29
N LEU A 290 27.59 12.62 -5.03
CA LEU A 290 27.85 11.22 -4.71
C LEU A 290 29.35 10.96 -4.57
#